data_fec9db9d4adfcc4643967ecfd5d21882
#
_entry.id   fec9db9d4adfcc4643967ecfd5d21882
#
_cell.length_a   1.000
_cell.length_b   1.000
_cell.length_c   1.000
_cell.angle_alpha   90.00
_cell.angle_beta   90.00
_cell.angle_gamma   90.00
#
_symmetry.space_group_name_H-M   'P 1'
#
loop_
_entity.id
_entity.type
_entity.pdbx_description
1 polymer ?
#
loop_
_entity_poly.entity_id
_entity_poly.type
_entity_poly.pdbx_seq_one_letter_code
_entity_poly.pdbx_strand_id
1 'polypeptide(L)' 'MTTTPASQAGTVDDLCLYEVPDIMRMLKMARSTVYEELAAGRLHSVPRGRRRLFTAAHIRDYIALLEHEAAGTVAA' A
#
# COMPACT_ATOMS: atom_id res chain seq x y z
N MET A 1 13.14 -12.24 -24.95
CA MET A 1 13.13 -12.49 -23.82
C MET A 1 12.97 -11.43 -22.94
N THR A 2 13.40 -10.62 -23.20
CA THR A 2 13.42 -9.66 -22.41
C THR A 2 12.18 -8.95 -22.24
N THR A 3 11.26 -9.13 -23.05
CA THR A 3 10.11 -8.45 -22.85
C THR A 3 9.50 -8.69 -21.59
N THR A 4 9.77 -9.78 -21.10
CA THR A 4 9.17 -10.07 -19.94
C THR A 4 9.63 -9.21 -18.84
N PRO A 5 10.64 -8.44 -18.90
CA PRO A 5 11.04 -7.69 -17.76
C PRO A 5 9.92 -6.90 -17.13
N ALA A 6 9.09 -6.33 -17.91
CA ALA A 6 8.01 -5.53 -17.36
C ALA A 6 7.02 -6.39 -16.64
N SER A 7 6.67 -7.51 -17.21
CA SER A 7 5.77 -8.41 -16.55
C SER A 7 6.37 -8.96 -15.31
N GLN A 8 7.63 -9.28 -15.39
CA GLN A 8 8.29 -9.83 -14.24
C GLN A 8 8.35 -8.83 -13.13
N ALA A 9 8.56 -7.59 -13.46
CA ALA A 9 8.59 -6.57 -12.45
C ALA A 9 7.26 -6.49 -11.72
N GLY A 10 6.18 -6.55 -12.44
CA GLY A 10 4.88 -6.55 -11.82
C GLY A 10 4.68 -7.78 -10.96
N THR A 11 5.13 -8.92 -11.44
CA THR A 11 5.00 -10.16 -10.68
C THR A 11 5.84 -10.09 -9.42
N VAL A 12 7.04 -9.56 -9.54
CA VAL A 12 7.90 -9.44 -8.38
C VAL A 12 7.27 -8.53 -7.34
N ASP A 13 6.68 -7.42 -7.77
CA ASP A 13 6.02 -6.53 -6.85
C ASP A 13 4.87 -7.24 -6.12
N ASP A 14 4.14 -8.08 -6.82
CA ASP A 14 3.04 -8.80 -6.20
C ASP A 14 3.55 -9.85 -5.22
N LEU A 15 4.74 -10.33 -5.43
CA LEU A 15 5.31 -11.33 -4.54
C LEU A 15 6.10 -10.72 -3.38
N CYS A 16 6.34 -9.43 -3.43
CA CYS A 16 7.07 -8.77 -2.35
C CYS A 16 6.15 -8.37 -1.23
N LEU A 17 6.68 -8.40 -0.03
CA LEU A 17 5.98 -7.91 1.14
C LEU A 17 6.71 -6.66 1.63
N TYR A 18 5.93 -5.68 2.07
CA TYR A 18 6.49 -4.42 2.52
C TYR A 18 6.21 -4.26 4.01
N GLU A 19 7.04 -3.50 4.68
CA GLU A 19 6.87 -3.25 6.11
C GLU A 19 6.48 -1.81 6.33
N VAL A 20 6.15 -1.47 7.57
CA VAL A 20 5.71 -0.11 7.90
C VAL A 20 6.69 0.96 7.43
N PRO A 21 8.02 0.81 7.63
CA PRO A 21 8.93 1.84 7.13
C PRO A 21 8.86 2.02 5.62
N ASP A 22 8.60 0.93 4.89
CA ASP A 22 8.46 1.01 3.44
C ASP A 22 7.22 1.81 3.07
N ILE A 23 6.11 1.55 3.77
CA ILE A 23 4.88 2.27 3.52
C ILE A 23 5.06 3.75 3.81
N MET A 24 5.73 4.09 4.90
CA MET A 24 5.99 5.48 5.25
C MET A 24 6.72 6.18 4.13
N ARG A 25 7.70 5.50 3.55
CA ARG A 25 8.52 6.07 2.49
C ARG A 25 7.75 6.15 1.17
N MET A 26 7.06 5.06 0.83
CA MET A 26 6.37 4.97 -0.46
C MET A 26 5.18 5.90 -0.53
N LEU A 27 4.42 6.00 0.55
CA LEU A 27 3.22 6.82 0.59
C LEU A 27 3.44 8.16 1.26
N LYS A 28 4.66 8.42 1.70
CA LYS A 28 5.02 9.70 2.33
C LYS A 28 4.12 9.99 3.51
N MET A 29 4.01 9.01 4.39
CA MET A 29 3.17 9.11 5.57
C MET A 29 4.01 8.98 6.83
N ALA A 30 3.59 9.64 7.88
CA ALA A 30 4.22 9.45 9.18
C ALA A 30 3.79 8.11 9.76
N ARG A 31 4.60 7.58 10.68
CA ARG A 31 4.30 6.30 11.29
C ARG A 31 2.93 6.32 11.98
N SER A 32 2.64 7.38 12.71
CA SER A 32 1.37 7.48 13.39
C SER A 32 0.20 7.46 12.42
N THR A 33 0.37 8.10 11.26
CA THR A 33 -0.69 8.10 10.26
C THR A 33 -0.91 6.69 9.72
N VAL A 34 0.17 5.93 9.50
CA VAL A 34 0.03 4.55 9.04
C VAL A 34 -0.80 3.75 10.02
N TYR A 35 -0.51 3.86 11.31
CA TYR A 35 -1.25 3.10 12.31
C TYR A 35 -2.69 3.59 12.45
N GLU A 36 -2.92 4.88 12.28
CA GLU A 36 -4.28 5.40 12.31
C GLU A 36 -5.11 4.84 11.17
N GLU A 37 -4.52 4.76 9.97
CA GLU A 37 -5.22 4.23 8.83
C GLU A 37 -5.48 2.74 8.97
N LEU A 38 -4.54 2.03 9.58
CA LEU A 38 -4.75 0.61 9.86
C LEU A 38 -5.89 0.41 10.86
N ALA A 39 -5.91 1.22 11.90
CA ALA A 39 -6.97 1.12 12.90
C ALA A 39 -8.33 1.47 12.33
N ALA A 40 -8.37 2.40 11.38
CA ALA A 40 -9.62 2.80 10.76
C ALA A 40 -10.10 1.79 9.70
N GLY A 41 -9.27 0.82 9.36
CA GLY A 41 -9.64 -0.16 8.34
C GLY A 41 -9.46 0.35 6.92
N ARG A 42 -8.83 1.48 6.76
CA ARG A 42 -8.61 2.04 5.43
C ARG A 42 -7.39 1.46 4.77
N LEU A 43 -6.38 1.10 5.55
CA LEU A 43 -5.18 0.45 5.05
C LEU A 43 -5.14 -0.95 5.63
N HIS A 44 -4.93 -1.94 4.80
CA HIS A 44 -4.93 -3.32 5.24
C HIS A 44 -3.52 -3.87 5.29
N SER A 45 -3.31 -4.84 6.15
CA SER A 45 -2.02 -5.47 6.31
C SER A 45 -2.20 -6.94 6.64
N VAL A 46 -1.11 -7.70 6.53
CA VAL A 46 -1.08 -9.09 6.92
C VAL A 46 -0.28 -9.15 8.21
N PRO A 47 -0.90 -9.44 9.34
CA PRO A 47 -0.15 -9.54 10.59
C PRO A 47 0.68 -10.81 10.57
N ARG A 48 1.94 -10.69 10.94
CA ARG A 48 2.81 -11.85 10.98
C ARG A 48 3.69 -11.74 12.21
N GLY A 49 3.30 -12.41 13.27
CA GLY A 49 3.98 -12.29 14.54
C GLY A 49 3.88 -10.85 15.03
N ARG A 50 5.02 -10.24 15.26
CA ARG A 50 5.04 -8.86 15.70
C ARG A 50 5.15 -7.86 14.55
N ARG A 51 5.17 -8.38 13.33
CA ARG A 51 5.33 -7.52 12.17
C ARG A 51 4.00 -7.34 11.47
N ARG A 52 3.87 -6.20 10.81
CA ARG A 52 2.77 -5.96 9.90
C ARG A 52 3.37 -5.89 8.52
N LEU A 53 2.88 -6.74 7.65
CA LEU A 53 3.38 -6.81 6.29
C LEU A 53 2.28 -6.36 5.35
N PHE A 54 2.67 -5.75 4.26
CA PHE A 54 1.73 -5.21 3.29
C PHE A 54 2.02 -5.81 1.93
N THR A 55 0.97 -6.17 1.20
CA THR A 55 1.14 -6.65 -0.16
C THR A 55 0.99 -5.47 -1.11
N ALA A 56 1.45 -5.63 -2.33
CA ALA A 56 1.26 -4.60 -3.35
C ALA A 56 -0.22 -4.32 -3.55
N ALA A 57 -1.07 -5.35 -3.45
CA ALA A 57 -2.50 -5.16 -3.58
C ALA A 57 -3.05 -4.25 -2.48
N HIS A 58 -2.59 -4.44 -1.25
CA HIS A 58 -3.03 -3.57 -0.15
C HIS A 58 -2.66 -2.13 -0.41
N ILE A 59 -1.46 -1.91 -0.94
CA ILE A 59 -0.98 -0.56 -1.20
C ILE A 59 -1.79 0.06 -2.35
N ARG A 60 -2.03 -0.70 -3.40
CA ARG A 60 -2.81 -0.20 -4.53
C ARG A 60 -4.23 0.13 -4.12
N ASP A 61 -4.84 -0.73 -3.30
CA ASP A 61 -6.20 -0.49 -2.83
C ASP A 61 -6.27 0.77 -2.00
N TYR A 62 -5.27 1.00 -1.15
CA TYR A 62 -5.25 2.20 -0.33
C TYR A 62 -5.10 3.45 -1.20
N ILE A 63 -4.24 3.41 -2.20
CA ILE A 63 -4.06 4.53 -3.11
C ILE A 63 -5.36 4.81 -3.87
N ALA A 64 -6.03 3.76 -4.33
CA ALA A 64 -7.30 3.92 -5.02
C ALA A 64 -8.34 4.56 -4.11
N LEU A 65 -8.35 4.18 -2.84
CA LEU A 65 -9.26 4.78 -1.88
C LEU A 65 -8.98 6.26 -1.71
N LEU A 66 -7.71 6.63 -1.60
CA LEU A 66 -7.33 8.03 -1.48
C LEU A 66 -7.76 8.83 -2.70
N GLU A 67 -7.57 8.26 -3.87
CA GLU A 67 -7.97 8.92 -5.10
C GLU A 67 -9.48 9.11 -5.17
N HIS A 68 -10.21 8.11 -4.73
CA HIS A 68 -11.65 8.18 -4.72
C HIS A 68 -12.14 9.26 -3.75
N GLU A 69 -11.52 9.33 -2.58
CA GLU A 69 -11.89 10.34 -1.58
C GLU A 69 -11.54 11.73 -2.08
N ALA A 70 -10.41 11.87 -2.73
CA ALA A 70 -10.00 13.16 -3.26
C ALA A 70 -10.95 13.62 -4.36
N ALA A 71 -11.36 12.70 -5.20
CA ALA A 71 -12.29 13.03 -6.27
C ALA A 71 -13.64 13.47 -5.69
N GLY A 72 -14.10 12.77 -4.65
CA GLY A 72 -15.32 13.14 -3.98
C GLY A 72 -15.23 14.51 -3.34
N THR A 73 -14.10 14.80 -2.73
CA THR A 73 -13.87 16.08 -2.11
C THR A 73 -13.84 17.20 -3.15
N VAL A 74 -13.18 16.92 -4.24
CA VAL A 74 -13.08 17.91 -5.31
C VAL A 74 -14.45 18.18 -5.91
N ALA A 75 -15.23 17.15 -6.07
CA ALA A 75 -16.54 17.30 -6.66
C ALA A 75 -17.44 18.11 -5.76
N ALA A 76 -17.19 18.05 -4.50
CA ALA A 76 -17.99 18.82 -3.57
C ALA A 76 -17.58 20.28 -3.65
#